data_7ca432c69d5680b66147dbed196a9f0f
#
_entry.id   7ca432c69d5680b66147dbed196a9f0f
#
_cell.length_a   1.000
_cell.length_b   1.000
_cell.length_c   1.000
_cell.angle_alpha   90.00
_cell.angle_beta   90.00
_cell.angle_gamma   90.00
#
_symmetry.space_group_name_H-M   'P 1'
#
loop_
_entity.id
_entity.type
_entity.pdbx_description
1 polymer ?
#
loop_
_entity_poly.entity_id
_entity_poly.type
_entity_poly.pdbx_seq_one_letter_code
_entity_poly.pdbx_strand_id
1 'polypeptide(L)'
;SLLAARLEAGKPVRAGLIGAGKFGSMFLAQVPSIAGLEIALICDRDVERARLACKTVGWDASRIAGTRFADDGRAACSDPRVEVVIEATGDPAAGIAHALAAFAAKKSIVMVNVEADALAGPLLARKAREAGVVYSMAHGDQPALIAEMVDWARSAGFVVAAAGKGTKYLPAYHGVTPDGVWQHYGLTAEDAKAAGMNSQMFNSFLDGTKSAIEMAAVANACDLDVPHDGLEFPPCGADELAATLRPRAIGGVLEHDGMVEVVSSLKRDGTPVARDLRWGVYVVLKAQNDYAAACFKQYGLPTDVTGRYAAMYKPFHLIGLELSISVLNVALRGEPTGSCRGFRGDAVAVAKRALKAGEMLDGEGGYTVYAKLIPAARSLRLGALPIGLAHHVKLNRDVAAGAFLTTADVALDESSQAVCVRREMERDARQSGPAIAAE
;
A
#
# COMPACT_ATOMS: atom_id res chain seq x y z
N SER A 1 0.35 -27.71 -12.62
CA SER A 1 -0.15 -26.35 -12.34
C SER A 1 -0.49 -25.62 -13.63
N LEU A 2 -1.27 -24.53 -13.56
CA LEU A 2 -1.61 -23.70 -14.73
C LEU A 2 -0.33 -23.14 -15.42
N LEU A 3 0.67 -22.73 -14.64
CA LEU A 3 1.94 -22.26 -15.18
C LEU A 3 2.70 -23.37 -15.92
N ALA A 4 2.73 -24.59 -15.40
CA ALA A 4 3.36 -25.72 -16.08
C ALA A 4 2.69 -26.01 -17.43
N ALA A 5 1.36 -25.99 -17.49
CA ALA A 5 0.62 -26.16 -18.74
C ALA A 5 0.95 -25.07 -19.79
N ARG A 6 1.12 -23.82 -19.34
CA ARG A 6 1.56 -22.71 -20.22
C ARG A 6 2.97 -22.95 -20.77
N LEU A 7 3.88 -23.43 -19.92
CA LEU A 7 5.26 -23.72 -20.30
C LEU A 7 5.32 -24.89 -21.31
N GLU A 8 4.60 -25.99 -21.06
CA GLU A 8 4.48 -27.13 -21.96
C GLU A 8 3.90 -26.75 -23.33
N ALA A 9 2.96 -25.78 -23.34
CA ALA A 9 2.40 -25.25 -24.60
C ALA A 9 3.33 -24.25 -25.32
N GLY A 10 4.54 -23.97 -24.80
CA GLY A 10 5.46 -22.97 -25.35
C GLY A 10 4.97 -21.52 -25.23
N LYS A 11 4.06 -21.24 -24.29
CA LYS A 11 3.42 -19.94 -24.09
C LYS A 11 3.68 -19.40 -22.67
N PRO A 12 4.93 -19.07 -22.32
CA PRO A 12 5.23 -18.50 -21.00
C PRO A 12 4.43 -17.22 -20.75
N VAL A 13 4.17 -16.91 -19.48
CA VAL A 13 3.59 -15.63 -19.08
C VAL A 13 4.64 -14.54 -19.29
N ARG A 14 4.27 -13.46 -19.97
CA ARG A 14 5.19 -12.35 -20.28
C ARG A 14 4.74 -11.06 -19.60
N ALA A 15 5.57 -10.57 -18.69
CA ALA A 15 5.35 -9.31 -18.00
C ALA A 15 6.23 -8.18 -18.57
N GLY A 16 5.73 -6.94 -18.48
CA GLY A 16 6.49 -5.71 -18.65
C GLY A 16 6.66 -5.01 -17.32
N LEU A 17 7.89 -4.71 -16.91
CA LEU A 17 8.20 -4.01 -15.68
C LEU A 17 8.46 -2.54 -15.93
N ILE A 18 7.78 -1.65 -15.21
CA ILE A 18 8.00 -0.21 -15.20
C ILE A 18 8.60 0.16 -13.84
N GLY A 19 9.85 0.62 -13.83
CA GLY A 19 10.61 0.92 -12.63
C GLY A 19 11.49 -0.25 -12.16
N ALA A 20 12.81 -0.14 -12.40
CA ALA A 20 13.81 -1.09 -11.95
C ALA A 20 14.54 -0.62 -10.67
N GLY A 21 13.80 0.04 -9.77
CA GLY A 21 14.26 0.45 -8.46
C GLY A 21 14.42 -0.73 -7.49
N LYS A 22 14.42 -0.47 -6.18
CA LYS A 22 14.64 -1.51 -5.16
C LYS A 22 13.62 -2.65 -5.26
N PHE A 23 12.32 -2.33 -5.36
CA PHE A 23 11.25 -3.32 -5.47
C PHE A 23 11.38 -4.13 -6.78
N GLY A 24 11.54 -3.43 -7.92
CA GLY A 24 11.73 -4.09 -9.21
C GLY A 24 12.94 -5.02 -9.23
N SER A 25 14.07 -4.62 -8.62
CA SER A 25 15.26 -5.45 -8.52
C SER A 25 15.02 -6.73 -7.71
N MET A 26 14.27 -6.66 -6.61
CA MET A 26 13.90 -7.85 -5.82
C MET A 26 13.06 -8.83 -6.65
N PHE A 27 12.10 -8.33 -7.43
CA PHE A 27 11.34 -9.17 -8.34
C PHE A 27 12.22 -9.79 -9.43
N LEU A 28 13.07 -8.99 -10.07
CA LEU A 28 13.99 -9.47 -11.10
C LEU A 28 14.93 -10.57 -10.59
N ALA A 29 15.30 -10.55 -9.29
CA ALA A 29 16.11 -11.60 -8.68
C ALA A 29 15.41 -12.97 -8.68
N GLN A 30 14.08 -13.01 -8.58
CA GLN A 30 13.30 -14.26 -8.54
C GLN A 30 12.97 -14.81 -9.92
N VAL A 31 12.82 -13.94 -10.93
CA VAL A 31 12.37 -14.33 -12.28
C VAL A 31 13.15 -15.50 -12.87
N PRO A 32 14.51 -15.58 -12.78
CA PRO A 32 15.25 -16.71 -13.34
C PRO A 32 14.88 -18.09 -12.76
N SER A 33 14.35 -18.10 -11.54
CA SER A 33 13.95 -19.33 -10.82
C SER A 33 12.50 -19.75 -11.07
N ILE A 34 11.73 -18.96 -11.84
CA ILE A 34 10.30 -19.21 -12.10
C ILE A 34 10.13 -19.66 -13.55
N ALA A 35 10.17 -20.97 -13.76
CA ALA A 35 9.95 -21.54 -15.09
C ALA A 35 8.56 -21.19 -15.64
N GLY A 36 8.50 -20.59 -16.83
CA GLY A 36 7.24 -20.16 -17.46
C GLY A 36 6.87 -18.69 -17.19
N LEU A 37 7.71 -17.92 -16.49
CA LEU A 37 7.58 -16.46 -16.37
C LEU A 37 8.76 -15.78 -17.07
N GLU A 38 8.47 -14.83 -17.94
CA GLU A 38 9.45 -14.04 -18.69
C GLU A 38 9.19 -12.55 -18.55
N ILE A 39 10.27 -11.76 -18.57
CA ILE A 39 10.18 -10.29 -18.67
C ILE A 39 10.47 -9.90 -20.12
N ALA A 40 9.42 -9.48 -20.82
CA ALA A 40 9.52 -9.07 -22.22
C ALA A 40 10.14 -7.68 -22.39
N LEU A 41 9.93 -6.79 -21.41
CA LEU A 41 10.36 -5.39 -21.46
C LEU A 41 10.56 -4.86 -20.04
N ILE A 42 11.64 -4.10 -19.85
CA ILE A 42 11.89 -3.31 -18.64
C ILE A 42 11.94 -1.84 -19.04
N CYS A 43 11.11 -1.03 -18.41
CA CYS A 43 11.07 0.42 -18.60
C CYS A 43 11.62 1.13 -17.36
N ASP A 44 12.58 2.00 -17.54
CA ASP A 44 13.10 2.90 -16.50
C ASP A 44 13.65 4.16 -17.17
N ARG A 45 13.43 5.33 -16.58
CA ARG A 45 13.97 6.60 -17.10
C ARG A 45 15.49 6.56 -17.29
N ASP A 46 16.17 5.75 -16.51
CA ASP A 46 17.59 5.44 -16.65
C ASP A 46 17.75 3.96 -17.05
N VAL A 47 17.80 3.74 -18.37
CA VAL A 47 17.93 2.41 -18.97
C VAL A 47 19.21 1.70 -18.52
N GLU A 48 20.32 2.41 -18.36
CA GLU A 48 21.59 1.82 -17.94
C GLU A 48 21.53 1.39 -16.47
N ARG A 49 20.87 2.17 -15.63
CA ARG A 49 20.56 1.76 -14.25
C ARG A 49 19.72 0.48 -14.21
N ALA A 50 18.72 0.36 -15.08
CA ALA A 50 17.90 -0.86 -15.17
C ALA A 50 18.73 -2.07 -15.61
N ARG A 51 19.64 -1.92 -16.58
CA ARG A 51 20.58 -2.98 -16.96
C ARG A 51 21.52 -3.38 -15.83
N LEU A 52 22.04 -2.39 -15.11
CA LEU A 52 22.88 -2.61 -13.94
C LEU A 52 22.12 -3.35 -12.84
N ALA A 53 20.85 -3.00 -12.59
CA ALA A 53 19.99 -3.70 -11.64
C ALA A 53 19.85 -5.19 -11.99
N CYS A 54 19.58 -5.53 -13.27
CA CYS A 54 19.55 -6.92 -13.73
C CYS A 54 20.87 -7.65 -13.46
N LYS A 55 22.02 -7.03 -13.78
CA LYS A 55 23.34 -7.58 -13.52
C LYS A 55 23.59 -7.80 -12.02
N THR A 56 23.22 -6.82 -11.19
CA THR A 56 23.40 -6.86 -9.72
C THR A 56 22.63 -8.01 -9.09
N VAL A 57 21.44 -8.35 -9.62
CA VAL A 57 20.63 -9.48 -9.13
C VAL A 57 20.95 -10.82 -9.79
N GLY A 58 22.07 -10.90 -10.53
CA GLY A 58 22.62 -12.14 -11.05
C GLY A 58 22.11 -12.59 -12.41
N TRP A 59 21.50 -11.72 -13.21
CA TRP A 59 21.15 -12.06 -14.59
C TRP A 59 22.42 -12.19 -15.43
N ASP A 60 22.50 -13.25 -16.23
CA ASP A 60 23.56 -13.44 -17.19
C ASP A 60 23.45 -12.47 -18.39
N ALA A 61 24.57 -12.32 -19.11
CA ALA A 61 24.65 -11.43 -20.25
C ALA A 61 23.66 -11.79 -21.39
N SER A 62 23.37 -13.07 -21.58
CA SER A 62 22.46 -13.56 -22.61
C SER A 62 21.02 -13.13 -22.30
N ARG A 63 20.58 -13.29 -21.05
CA ARG A 63 19.25 -12.85 -20.57
C ARG A 63 19.09 -11.34 -20.69
N ILE A 64 20.11 -10.57 -20.27
CA ILE A 64 20.08 -9.10 -20.40
C ILE A 64 20.02 -8.69 -21.87
N ALA A 65 20.80 -9.32 -22.75
CA ALA A 65 20.79 -9.03 -24.19
C ALA A 65 19.46 -9.41 -24.87
N GLY A 66 18.80 -10.45 -24.40
CA GLY A 66 17.48 -10.89 -24.89
C GLY A 66 16.30 -10.07 -24.37
N THR A 67 16.51 -9.25 -23.33
CA THR A 67 15.46 -8.40 -22.75
C THR A 67 15.46 -7.02 -23.41
N ARG A 68 14.29 -6.53 -23.78
CA ARG A 68 14.14 -5.16 -24.28
C ARG A 68 14.14 -4.17 -23.13
N PHE A 69 14.75 -3.00 -23.34
CA PHE A 69 14.73 -1.88 -22.41
C PHE A 69 14.16 -0.63 -23.10
N ALA A 70 13.45 0.20 -22.34
CA ALA A 70 12.91 1.48 -22.81
C ALA A 70 12.96 2.53 -21.67
N ASP A 71 12.95 3.79 -22.05
CA ASP A 71 12.95 4.94 -21.11
C ASP A 71 11.54 5.48 -20.79
N ASP A 72 10.52 5.03 -21.52
CA ASP A 72 9.11 5.39 -21.31
C ASP A 72 8.30 4.18 -20.86
N GLY A 73 7.65 4.27 -19.68
CA GLY A 73 6.78 3.23 -19.14
C GLY A 73 5.58 2.88 -20.02
N ARG A 74 5.11 3.81 -20.85
CA ARG A 74 4.04 3.56 -21.82
C ARG A 74 4.39 2.50 -22.86
N ALA A 75 5.68 2.29 -23.10
CA ALA A 75 6.12 1.21 -23.97
C ALA A 75 5.69 -0.16 -23.45
N ALA A 76 5.73 -0.41 -22.12
CA ALA A 76 5.23 -1.65 -21.54
C ALA A 76 3.71 -1.81 -21.70
N CYS A 77 2.97 -0.70 -21.63
CA CYS A 77 1.53 -0.70 -21.82
C CYS A 77 1.12 -1.04 -23.27
N SER A 78 1.93 -0.68 -24.27
CA SER A 78 1.61 -0.86 -25.68
C SER A 78 2.28 -2.05 -26.36
N ASP A 79 3.33 -2.64 -25.76
CA ASP A 79 4.09 -3.75 -26.39
C ASP A 79 3.21 -5.02 -26.49
N PRO A 80 2.97 -5.57 -27.72
CA PRO A 80 2.09 -6.72 -27.91
C PRO A 80 2.59 -8.00 -27.25
N ARG A 81 3.87 -8.09 -26.86
CA ARG A 81 4.45 -9.24 -26.16
C ARG A 81 4.15 -9.25 -24.67
N VAL A 82 3.76 -8.09 -24.09
CA VAL A 82 3.44 -7.95 -22.68
C VAL A 82 1.99 -8.34 -22.43
N GLU A 83 1.76 -9.33 -21.58
CA GLU A 83 0.42 -9.73 -21.11
C GLU A 83 0.00 -8.93 -19.86
N VAL A 84 0.94 -8.76 -18.90
CA VAL A 84 0.70 -8.09 -17.63
C VAL A 84 1.73 -6.98 -17.43
N VAL A 85 1.26 -5.79 -17.16
CA VAL A 85 2.11 -4.65 -16.80
C VAL A 85 2.35 -4.65 -15.29
N ILE A 86 3.58 -4.39 -14.87
CA ILE A 86 3.95 -4.19 -13.47
C ILE A 86 4.38 -2.72 -13.33
N GLU A 87 3.69 -1.98 -12.49
CA GLU A 87 3.99 -0.57 -12.20
C GLU A 87 4.68 -0.44 -10.84
N ALA A 88 5.96 -0.09 -10.85
CA ALA A 88 6.83 -0.03 -9.67
C ALA A 88 7.68 1.25 -9.58
N THR A 89 7.15 2.37 -10.06
CA THR A 89 7.89 3.66 -10.06
C THR A 89 7.91 4.35 -8.69
N GLY A 90 6.87 4.16 -7.86
CA GLY A 90 6.67 4.87 -6.60
C GLY A 90 6.24 6.35 -6.76
N ASP A 91 6.01 6.81 -7.99
CA ASP A 91 5.46 8.13 -8.28
C ASP A 91 3.95 8.00 -8.54
N PRO A 92 3.06 8.58 -7.71
CA PRO A 92 1.62 8.39 -7.85
C PRO A 92 1.06 8.93 -9.17
N ALA A 93 1.61 10.02 -9.71
CA ALA A 93 1.16 10.57 -10.97
C ALA A 93 1.56 9.68 -12.15
N ALA A 94 2.78 9.14 -12.15
CA ALA A 94 3.24 8.16 -13.13
C ALA A 94 2.42 6.87 -13.06
N GLY A 95 2.15 6.36 -11.85
CA GLY A 95 1.33 5.16 -11.63
C GLY A 95 -0.08 5.29 -12.22
N ILE A 96 -0.74 6.42 -11.99
CA ILE A 96 -2.05 6.73 -12.58
C ILE A 96 -1.96 6.78 -14.12
N ALA A 97 -0.96 7.46 -14.68
CA ALA A 97 -0.79 7.58 -16.13
C ALA A 97 -0.54 6.21 -16.79
N HIS A 98 0.29 5.37 -16.18
CA HIS A 98 0.57 4.01 -16.68
C HIS A 98 -0.66 3.11 -16.58
N ALA A 99 -1.43 3.18 -15.49
CA ALA A 99 -2.66 2.43 -15.34
C ALA A 99 -3.67 2.77 -16.45
N LEU A 100 -3.92 4.05 -16.69
CA LEU A 100 -4.82 4.49 -17.75
C LEU A 100 -4.34 4.07 -19.15
N ALA A 101 -3.03 4.14 -19.40
CA ALA A 101 -2.44 3.68 -20.66
C ALA A 101 -2.59 2.15 -20.84
N ALA A 102 -2.39 1.37 -19.77
CA ALA A 102 -2.60 -0.08 -19.80
C ALA A 102 -4.06 -0.43 -20.10
N PHE A 103 -5.04 0.25 -19.45
CA PHE A 103 -6.46 0.02 -19.68
C PHE A 103 -6.88 0.36 -21.12
N ALA A 104 -6.37 1.47 -21.66
CA ALA A 104 -6.61 1.85 -23.07
C ALA A 104 -6.07 0.80 -24.05
N ALA A 105 -4.95 0.16 -23.71
CA ALA A 105 -4.35 -0.93 -24.48
C ALA A 105 -4.92 -2.33 -24.14
N LYS A 106 -5.98 -2.39 -23.32
CA LYS A 106 -6.61 -3.66 -22.86
C LYS A 106 -5.63 -4.60 -22.16
N LYS A 107 -4.73 -4.04 -21.34
CA LYS A 107 -3.77 -4.79 -20.54
C LYS A 107 -4.08 -4.71 -19.06
N SER A 108 -3.93 -5.85 -18.40
CA SER A 108 -3.99 -5.92 -16.94
C SER A 108 -2.72 -5.34 -16.31
N ILE A 109 -2.86 -4.79 -15.09
CA ILE A 109 -1.76 -4.16 -14.38
C ILE A 109 -1.68 -4.64 -12.93
N VAL A 110 -0.45 -4.90 -12.47
CA VAL A 110 -0.11 -5.08 -11.05
C VAL A 110 0.52 -3.78 -10.55
N MET A 111 -0.18 -3.12 -9.65
CA MET A 111 0.18 -1.82 -9.10
C MET A 111 1.00 -2.02 -7.82
N VAL A 112 2.32 -1.93 -7.94
CA VAL A 112 3.23 -1.93 -6.78
C VAL A 112 3.22 -0.57 -6.09
N ASN A 113 2.91 0.47 -6.84
CA ASN A 113 2.84 1.87 -6.39
C ASN A 113 1.58 2.09 -5.54
N VAL A 114 1.68 1.76 -4.26
CA VAL A 114 0.57 1.87 -3.31
C VAL A 114 0.16 3.34 -3.09
N GLU A 115 1.03 4.30 -3.37
CA GLU A 115 0.77 5.73 -3.34
C GLU A 115 -0.26 6.12 -4.42
N ALA A 116 -0.12 5.56 -5.63
CA ALA A 116 -1.10 5.75 -6.70
C ALA A 116 -2.44 5.05 -6.37
N ASP A 117 -2.38 3.87 -5.73
CA ASP A 117 -3.57 3.14 -5.29
C ASP A 117 -4.33 3.90 -4.19
N ALA A 118 -3.64 4.43 -3.17
CA ALA A 118 -4.27 5.24 -2.13
C ALA A 118 -4.87 6.55 -2.69
N LEU A 119 -4.21 7.16 -3.69
CA LEU A 119 -4.66 8.41 -4.31
C LEU A 119 -5.89 8.23 -5.19
N ALA A 120 -5.95 7.15 -5.99
CA ALA A 120 -6.95 7.00 -7.05
C ALA A 120 -7.44 5.54 -7.26
N GLY A 121 -7.01 4.58 -6.46
CA GLY A 121 -7.29 3.15 -6.62
C GLY A 121 -8.75 2.79 -6.83
N PRO A 122 -9.72 3.33 -6.07
CA PRO A 122 -11.14 3.07 -6.30
C PRO A 122 -11.60 3.37 -7.72
N LEU A 123 -11.18 4.49 -8.29
CA LEU A 123 -11.50 4.87 -9.67
C LEU A 123 -10.71 4.02 -10.67
N LEU A 124 -9.42 3.78 -10.45
CA LEU A 124 -8.60 2.95 -11.34
C LEU A 124 -9.13 1.52 -11.43
N ALA A 125 -9.51 0.92 -10.30
CA ALA A 125 -10.12 -0.41 -10.27
C ALA A 125 -11.46 -0.46 -11.04
N ARG A 126 -12.29 0.60 -10.93
CA ARG A 126 -13.51 0.71 -11.72
C ARG A 126 -13.22 0.81 -13.22
N LYS A 127 -12.31 1.70 -13.63
CA LYS A 127 -11.92 1.87 -15.05
C LYS A 127 -11.30 0.59 -15.63
N ALA A 128 -10.56 -0.18 -14.84
CA ALA A 128 -10.04 -1.48 -15.27
C ALA A 128 -11.18 -2.47 -15.57
N ARG A 129 -12.18 -2.57 -14.66
CA ARG A 129 -13.37 -3.41 -14.89
C ARG A 129 -14.14 -2.99 -16.15
N GLU A 130 -14.34 -1.69 -16.35
CA GLU A 130 -14.98 -1.13 -17.55
C GLU A 130 -14.17 -1.46 -18.82
N ALA A 131 -12.85 -1.50 -18.72
CA ALA A 131 -11.96 -1.91 -19.81
C ALA A 131 -11.91 -3.43 -20.04
N GLY A 132 -12.47 -4.25 -19.12
CA GLY A 132 -12.41 -5.71 -19.15
C GLY A 132 -11.03 -6.27 -18.82
N VAL A 133 -10.25 -5.57 -17.98
CA VAL A 133 -8.90 -5.96 -17.54
C VAL A 133 -8.80 -5.95 -16.01
N VAL A 134 -7.72 -6.55 -15.48
CA VAL A 134 -7.47 -6.65 -14.05
C VAL A 134 -6.57 -5.49 -13.58
N TYR A 135 -6.98 -4.83 -12.49
CA TYR A 135 -6.16 -3.97 -11.66
C TYR A 135 -5.89 -4.68 -10.35
N SER A 136 -4.64 -5.02 -10.08
CA SER A 136 -4.24 -5.82 -8.92
C SER A 136 -3.26 -5.07 -8.03
N MET A 137 -3.40 -5.20 -6.73
CA MET A 137 -2.33 -4.94 -5.77
C MET A 137 -1.18 -5.92 -5.97
N ALA A 138 -0.02 -5.60 -5.41
CA ALA A 138 1.21 -6.38 -5.51
C ALA A 138 1.37 -7.30 -4.29
N HIS A 139 1.30 -8.62 -4.49
CA HIS A 139 1.56 -9.60 -3.44
C HIS A 139 3.01 -9.49 -2.95
N GLY A 140 3.19 -9.69 -1.64
CA GLY A 140 4.46 -9.44 -0.95
C GLY A 140 4.51 -8.04 -0.34
N ASP A 141 3.69 -7.08 -0.79
CA ASP A 141 3.42 -5.85 -0.05
C ASP A 141 2.23 -6.06 0.91
N GLN A 142 2.20 -5.32 2.00
CA GLN A 142 1.25 -5.53 3.09
C GLN A 142 -0.21 -5.45 2.65
N PRO A 143 -0.66 -4.49 1.80
CA PRO A 143 -2.07 -4.42 1.42
C PRO A 143 -2.59 -5.68 0.73
N ALA A 144 -1.84 -6.28 -0.18
CA ALA A 144 -2.24 -7.51 -0.86
C ALA A 144 -2.25 -8.73 0.08
N LEU A 145 -1.26 -8.84 0.98
CA LEU A 145 -1.21 -9.91 1.98
C LEU A 145 -2.39 -9.83 2.94
N ILE A 146 -2.76 -8.62 3.37
CA ILE A 146 -3.91 -8.40 4.24
C ILE A 146 -5.21 -8.71 3.50
N ALA A 147 -5.34 -8.29 2.24
CA ALA A 147 -6.51 -8.57 1.41
C ALA A 147 -6.74 -10.08 1.24
N GLU A 148 -5.66 -10.87 1.03
CA GLU A 148 -5.71 -12.32 0.98
C GLU A 148 -6.23 -12.92 2.30
N MET A 149 -5.72 -12.46 3.44
CA MET A 149 -6.13 -12.94 4.75
C MET A 149 -7.59 -12.58 5.09
N VAL A 150 -8.03 -11.38 4.69
CA VAL A 150 -9.42 -10.93 4.84
C VAL A 150 -10.36 -11.76 3.97
N ASP A 151 -9.98 -12.01 2.72
CA ASP A 151 -10.78 -12.82 1.80
C ASP A 151 -10.89 -14.27 2.28
N TRP A 152 -9.79 -14.86 2.74
CA TRP A 152 -9.78 -16.17 3.38
C TRP A 152 -10.73 -16.22 4.58
N ALA A 153 -10.65 -15.25 5.49
CA ALA A 153 -11.47 -15.21 6.69
C ALA A 153 -12.96 -15.14 6.35
N ARG A 154 -13.33 -14.25 5.45
CA ARG A 154 -14.73 -14.07 5.00
C ARG A 154 -15.25 -15.28 4.24
N SER A 155 -14.42 -15.89 3.37
CA SER A 155 -14.77 -17.10 2.62
C SER A 155 -14.96 -18.31 3.55
N ALA A 156 -14.25 -18.34 4.69
CA ALA A 156 -14.45 -19.34 5.75
C ALA A 156 -15.62 -19.02 6.69
N GLY A 157 -16.34 -17.91 6.48
CA GLY A 157 -17.51 -17.52 7.28
C GLY A 157 -17.19 -16.78 8.57
N PHE A 158 -15.95 -16.34 8.77
CA PHE A 158 -15.59 -15.52 9.92
C PHE A 158 -15.91 -14.04 9.70
N VAL A 159 -16.30 -13.35 10.76
CA VAL A 159 -16.30 -11.89 10.78
C VAL A 159 -14.86 -11.42 10.97
N VAL A 160 -14.44 -10.47 10.16
CA VAL A 160 -13.17 -9.76 10.35
C VAL A 160 -13.40 -8.62 11.34
N ALA A 161 -12.79 -8.72 12.52
CA ALA A 161 -12.88 -7.68 13.53
C ALA A 161 -11.85 -6.57 13.26
N ALA A 162 -10.63 -6.95 12.89
CA ALA A 162 -9.58 -6.02 12.49
C ALA A 162 -8.68 -6.64 11.42
N ALA A 163 -8.07 -5.81 10.59
CA ALA A 163 -6.99 -6.20 9.71
C ALA A 163 -5.94 -5.09 9.63
N GLY A 164 -4.67 -5.48 9.51
CA GLY A 164 -3.61 -4.48 9.45
C GLY A 164 -2.21 -5.07 9.54
N LYS A 165 -1.29 -4.22 9.97
CA LYS A 165 0.14 -4.54 10.02
C LYS A 165 0.79 -4.09 11.33
N GLY A 166 2.04 -4.49 11.54
CA GLY A 166 2.89 -3.91 12.55
C GLY A 166 3.81 -2.82 11.98
N THR A 167 4.29 -1.95 12.85
CA THR A 167 5.30 -0.93 12.53
C THR A 167 6.08 -0.53 13.77
N LYS A 168 7.17 0.20 13.59
CA LYS A 168 7.88 0.90 14.67
C LYS A 168 7.26 2.27 14.85
N TYR A 169 6.59 2.53 15.98
CA TYR A 169 5.88 3.78 16.15
C TYR A 169 5.94 4.31 17.59
N LEU A 170 6.12 5.64 17.69
CA LEU A 170 5.84 6.47 18.86
C LEU A 170 5.12 7.75 18.40
N PRO A 171 4.25 8.37 19.21
CA PRO A 171 3.54 9.60 18.82
C PRO A 171 4.46 10.74 18.37
N ALA A 172 5.65 10.85 18.97
CA ALA A 172 6.63 11.87 18.60
C ALA A 172 7.21 11.70 17.18
N TYR A 173 7.05 10.52 16.58
CA TYR A 173 7.63 10.24 15.26
C TYR A 173 6.96 11.01 14.13
N HIS A 174 5.72 11.46 14.28
CA HIS A 174 5.07 12.33 13.29
C HIS A 174 5.87 13.60 12.97
N GLY A 175 6.64 14.11 13.92
CA GLY A 175 7.49 15.29 13.75
C GLY A 175 8.89 15.01 13.20
N VAL A 176 9.28 13.75 13.03
CA VAL A 176 10.64 13.40 12.55
C VAL A 176 10.80 13.81 11.09
N THR A 177 12.01 14.27 10.77
CA THR A 177 12.39 14.73 9.43
C THR A 177 13.49 13.82 8.85
N PRO A 178 13.77 13.88 7.54
CA PRO A 178 14.83 13.09 6.91
C PRO A 178 16.20 13.21 7.56
N ASP A 179 16.53 14.35 8.16
CA ASP A 179 17.84 14.56 8.82
C ASP A 179 17.98 13.78 10.13
N GLY A 180 16.86 13.60 10.86
CA GLY A 180 16.84 12.91 12.15
C GLY A 180 16.51 11.41 12.08
N VAL A 181 16.16 10.89 10.91
CA VAL A 181 15.58 9.56 10.79
C VAL A 181 16.52 8.43 11.22
N TRP A 182 17.81 8.54 10.92
CA TRP A 182 18.77 7.44 11.09
C TRP A 182 19.01 7.06 12.52
N GLN A 183 19.01 8.04 13.44
CA GLN A 183 19.15 7.77 14.89
C GLN A 183 18.04 6.82 15.41
N HIS A 184 16.84 6.86 14.82
CA HIS A 184 15.75 5.97 15.20
C HIS A 184 15.92 4.54 14.65
N TYR A 185 16.80 4.35 13.68
CA TYR A 185 17.17 3.03 13.14
C TYR A 185 18.50 2.51 13.68
N GLY A 186 19.20 3.28 14.52
CA GLY A 186 20.51 2.91 15.05
C GLY A 186 21.61 2.95 13.98
N LEU A 187 21.46 3.82 12.97
CA LEU A 187 22.39 4.01 11.87
C LEU A 187 23.01 5.40 11.92
N THR A 188 24.19 5.56 11.36
CA THR A 188 24.74 6.88 11.04
C THR A 188 24.27 7.32 9.65
N ALA A 189 24.32 8.64 9.39
CA ALA A 189 23.99 9.16 8.07
C ALA A 189 24.98 8.68 7.00
N GLU A 190 26.24 8.50 7.37
CA GLU A 190 27.31 7.98 6.53
C GLU A 190 27.08 6.53 6.13
N ASP A 191 26.73 5.66 7.09
CA ASP A 191 26.43 4.24 6.83
C ASP A 191 25.21 4.10 5.91
N ALA A 192 24.16 4.87 6.18
CA ALA A 192 22.95 4.88 5.37
C ALA A 192 23.21 5.34 3.93
N LYS A 193 24.02 6.39 3.77
CA LYS A 193 24.43 6.89 2.45
C LYS A 193 25.29 5.87 1.70
N ALA A 194 26.25 5.23 2.37
CA ALA A 194 27.08 4.19 1.78
C ALA A 194 26.26 2.98 1.32
N ALA A 195 25.16 2.67 2.04
CA ALA A 195 24.21 1.62 1.68
C ALA A 195 23.17 2.07 0.63
N GLY A 196 23.24 3.30 0.11
CA GLY A 196 22.31 3.84 -0.88
C GLY A 196 20.87 4.01 -0.35
N MET A 197 20.68 4.20 0.96
CA MET A 197 19.37 4.38 1.58
C MET A 197 18.87 5.81 1.38
N ASN A 198 17.55 5.95 1.14
CA ASN A 198 16.89 7.23 1.00
C ASN A 198 16.25 7.65 2.32
N SER A 199 16.73 8.74 2.94
CA SER A 199 16.27 9.22 4.24
C SER A 199 14.79 9.62 4.25
N GLN A 200 14.28 10.23 3.19
CA GLN A 200 12.87 10.62 3.08
C GLN A 200 11.96 9.40 3.01
N MET A 201 12.34 8.37 2.24
CA MET A 201 11.61 7.10 2.19
C MET A 201 11.60 6.40 3.56
N PHE A 202 12.76 6.32 4.25
CA PHE A 202 12.82 5.74 5.59
C PHE A 202 12.03 6.56 6.62
N ASN A 203 11.97 7.88 6.44
CA ASN A 203 11.18 8.74 7.30
C ASN A 203 9.67 8.51 7.11
N SER A 204 9.20 8.21 5.90
CA SER A 204 7.78 7.90 5.67
C SER A 204 7.32 6.63 6.39
N PHE A 205 8.23 5.67 6.60
CA PHE A 205 7.94 4.49 7.44
C PHE A 205 7.85 4.84 8.93
N LEU A 206 8.61 5.84 9.39
CA LEU A 206 8.72 6.22 10.78
C LEU A 206 7.61 7.19 11.20
N ASP A 207 7.32 8.20 10.38
CA ASP A 207 6.39 9.28 10.72
C ASP A 207 4.91 8.89 10.58
N GLY A 208 4.63 7.64 10.20
CA GLY A 208 3.28 7.11 10.04
C GLY A 208 2.68 7.29 8.65
N THR A 209 3.32 8.03 7.76
CA THR A 209 2.82 8.29 6.39
C THR A 209 2.58 7.01 5.62
N LYS A 210 3.58 6.10 5.59
CA LYS A 210 3.44 4.84 4.87
C LYS A 210 2.34 3.96 5.46
N SER A 211 2.19 3.97 6.79
CA SER A 211 1.09 3.26 7.46
C SER A 211 -0.28 3.80 7.06
N ALA A 212 -0.42 5.12 6.94
CA ALA A 212 -1.67 5.74 6.49
C ALA A 212 -2.01 5.37 5.04
N ILE A 213 -1.02 5.40 4.13
CA ILE A 213 -1.17 5.05 2.72
C ILE A 213 -1.58 3.58 2.57
N GLU A 214 -0.85 2.67 3.20
CA GLU A 214 -1.12 1.23 3.09
C GLU A 214 -2.47 0.85 3.72
N MET A 215 -2.84 1.44 4.85
CA MET A 215 -4.15 1.17 5.46
C MET A 215 -5.30 1.83 4.71
N ALA A 216 -5.10 2.92 3.99
CA ALA A 216 -6.08 3.44 3.04
C ALA A 216 -6.33 2.40 1.92
N ALA A 217 -5.27 1.84 1.34
CA ALA A 217 -5.38 0.79 0.33
C ALA A 217 -6.11 -0.45 0.87
N VAL A 218 -5.78 -0.91 2.10
CA VAL A 218 -6.48 -2.04 2.75
C VAL A 218 -7.96 -1.74 2.98
N ALA A 219 -8.29 -0.60 3.57
CA ALA A 219 -9.68 -0.21 3.83
C ALA A 219 -10.49 -0.17 2.53
N ASN A 220 -9.92 0.42 1.48
CA ASN A 220 -10.55 0.54 0.17
C ASN A 220 -10.71 -0.80 -0.57
N ALA A 221 -9.78 -1.75 -0.38
CA ALA A 221 -9.85 -3.07 -0.99
C ALA A 221 -10.74 -4.05 -0.21
N CYS A 222 -10.66 -3.99 1.11
CA CYS A 222 -11.30 -4.96 1.99
C CYS A 222 -12.67 -4.54 2.51
N ASP A 223 -13.15 -3.35 2.15
CA ASP A 223 -14.41 -2.79 2.67
C ASP A 223 -14.41 -2.80 4.22
N LEU A 224 -13.33 -2.25 4.79
CA LEU A 224 -13.14 -2.07 6.23
C LEU A 224 -13.20 -0.58 6.57
N ASP A 225 -13.70 -0.29 7.76
CA ASP A 225 -13.78 1.09 8.23
C ASP A 225 -12.43 1.58 8.79
N VAL A 226 -12.30 2.88 8.81
CA VAL A 226 -11.10 3.60 9.28
C VAL A 226 -11.43 4.29 10.60
N PRO A 227 -10.54 4.25 11.60
CA PRO A 227 -10.78 4.96 12.85
C PRO A 227 -11.05 6.46 12.63
N HIS A 228 -12.06 6.98 13.35
CA HIS A 228 -12.54 8.35 13.13
C HIS A 228 -11.42 9.41 13.23
N ASP A 229 -10.53 9.27 14.22
CA ASP A 229 -9.42 10.20 14.45
C ASP A 229 -8.06 9.68 13.94
N GLY A 230 -8.08 8.66 13.08
CA GLY A 230 -6.89 8.02 12.50
C GLY A 230 -6.36 6.87 13.34
N LEU A 231 -5.31 6.23 12.81
CA LEU A 231 -4.68 5.08 13.44
C LEU A 231 -4.14 5.40 14.84
N GLU A 232 -4.37 4.50 15.79
CA GLU A 232 -3.94 4.66 17.19
C GLU A 232 -2.57 4.05 17.48
N PHE A 233 -2.15 3.11 16.64
CA PHE A 233 -0.89 2.38 16.81
C PHE A 233 -0.73 1.76 18.20
N PRO A 234 -1.67 0.97 18.71
CA PRO A 234 -1.55 0.38 20.04
C PRO A 234 -0.28 -0.47 20.13
N PRO A 235 0.50 -0.40 21.22
CA PRO A 235 1.54 -1.39 21.52
C PRO A 235 0.94 -2.77 21.62
N CYS A 236 1.35 -3.70 20.73
CA CYS A 236 0.73 -5.02 20.70
C CYS A 236 1.68 -6.06 20.08
N GLY A 237 1.86 -7.16 20.75
CA GLY A 237 2.56 -8.34 20.24
C GLY A 237 1.61 -9.31 19.52
N ALA A 238 2.17 -10.29 18.83
CA ALA A 238 1.41 -11.27 18.06
C ALA A 238 0.40 -12.07 18.93
N ASP A 239 0.74 -12.35 20.18
CA ASP A 239 -0.11 -13.10 21.09
C ASP A 239 -1.26 -12.27 21.69
N GLU A 240 -1.16 -10.93 21.59
CA GLU A 240 -2.11 -9.99 22.18
C GLU A 240 -3.12 -9.45 21.15
N LEU A 241 -2.95 -9.77 19.86
CA LEU A 241 -3.78 -9.23 18.76
C LEU A 241 -5.27 -9.38 19.03
N ALA A 242 -5.72 -10.58 19.39
CA ALA A 242 -7.14 -10.88 19.63
C ALA A 242 -7.72 -10.13 20.84
N ALA A 243 -6.91 -9.88 21.86
CA ALA A 243 -7.32 -9.17 23.06
C ALA A 243 -7.31 -7.65 22.87
N THR A 244 -6.36 -7.14 22.09
CA THR A 244 -6.18 -5.70 21.86
C THR A 244 -7.14 -5.19 20.77
N LEU A 245 -7.23 -5.91 19.65
CA LEU A 245 -7.92 -5.44 18.44
C LEU A 245 -9.37 -5.97 18.38
N ARG A 246 -10.15 -5.57 19.35
CA ARG A 246 -11.59 -5.78 19.48
C ARG A 246 -12.25 -4.48 19.94
N PRO A 247 -13.60 -4.37 19.90
CA PRO A 247 -14.29 -3.14 20.29
C PRO A 247 -13.98 -2.66 21.71
N ARG A 248 -13.88 -1.34 21.90
CA ARG A 248 -13.68 -0.70 23.24
C ARG A 248 -14.74 -1.12 24.22
N ALA A 249 -15.99 -1.31 23.79
CA ALA A 249 -17.10 -1.73 24.63
C ALA A 249 -16.87 -3.06 25.35
N ILE A 250 -15.94 -3.87 24.85
CA ILE A 250 -15.54 -5.17 25.45
C ILE A 250 -14.06 -5.21 25.83
N GLY A 251 -13.44 -4.04 26.03
CA GLY A 251 -12.08 -3.88 26.56
C GLY A 251 -10.95 -3.95 25.53
N GLY A 252 -11.23 -3.73 24.26
CA GLY A 252 -10.23 -3.52 23.19
C GLY A 252 -9.99 -2.06 22.87
N VAL A 253 -9.42 -1.77 21.69
CA VAL A 253 -9.11 -0.40 21.23
C VAL A 253 -9.97 0.06 20.06
N LEU A 254 -10.67 -0.83 19.35
CA LEU A 254 -11.44 -0.47 18.16
C LEU A 254 -12.77 0.21 18.51
N GLU A 255 -13.27 1.05 17.63
CA GLU A 255 -14.60 1.64 17.74
C GLU A 255 -15.68 0.57 17.57
N HIS A 256 -15.50 -0.36 16.62
CA HIS A 256 -16.36 -1.50 16.33
C HIS A 256 -15.59 -2.62 15.59
N ASP A 257 -16.21 -3.76 15.32
CA ASP A 257 -15.65 -4.79 14.43
C ASP A 257 -15.62 -4.28 12.98
N GLY A 258 -14.66 -4.75 12.19
CA GLY A 258 -14.56 -4.41 10.77
C GLY A 258 -13.67 -3.20 10.45
N MET A 259 -12.61 -2.99 11.24
CA MET A 259 -11.74 -1.82 11.12
C MET A 259 -10.31 -2.18 10.67
N VAL A 260 -9.62 -1.21 10.08
CA VAL A 260 -8.15 -1.26 9.92
C VAL A 260 -7.45 -0.66 11.13
N GLU A 261 -6.30 -1.23 11.51
CA GLU A 261 -5.43 -0.63 12.54
C GLU A 261 -3.97 -1.08 12.32
N VAL A 262 -3.03 -0.31 12.86
CA VAL A 262 -1.59 -0.63 12.83
C VAL A 262 -1.08 -0.79 14.25
N VAL A 263 -0.41 -1.91 14.53
CA VAL A 263 0.14 -2.14 15.87
C VAL A 263 1.60 -1.69 15.97
N SER A 264 1.95 -1.09 17.12
CA SER A 264 3.31 -0.63 17.37
C SER A 264 4.19 -1.72 17.97
N SER A 265 5.42 -1.84 17.48
CA SER A 265 6.48 -2.66 18.06
C SER A 265 7.14 -2.04 19.28
N LEU A 266 6.76 -0.81 19.65
CA LEU A 266 7.25 -0.09 20.81
C LEU A 266 6.10 0.25 21.76
N LYS A 267 6.35 0.11 23.05
CA LYS A 267 5.51 0.67 24.10
C LYS A 267 5.65 2.20 24.11
N ARG A 268 4.75 2.90 24.78
CA ARG A 268 4.73 4.38 24.82
C ARG A 268 5.96 5.00 25.50
N ASP A 269 6.67 4.23 26.32
CA ASP A 269 7.95 4.59 26.95
C ASP A 269 9.17 4.32 26.05
N GLY A 270 8.95 3.79 24.83
CA GLY A 270 10.00 3.44 23.87
C GLY A 270 10.61 2.05 24.04
N THR A 271 10.20 1.27 25.06
CA THR A 271 10.66 -0.09 25.23
C THR A 271 10.03 -1.05 24.20
N PRO A 272 10.75 -2.11 23.78
CA PRO A 272 10.22 -3.07 22.82
C PRO A 272 8.98 -3.82 23.34
N VAL A 273 8.05 -4.11 22.44
CA VAL A 273 6.95 -5.04 22.64
C VAL A 273 7.48 -6.47 22.43
N ALA A 274 7.13 -7.38 23.31
CA ALA A 274 7.49 -8.80 23.18
C ALA A 274 6.75 -9.41 21.96
N ARG A 275 7.47 -10.20 21.15
CA ARG A 275 6.92 -10.82 19.94
C ARG A 275 6.17 -9.83 19.03
N ASP A 276 6.75 -8.66 18.85
CA ASP A 276 6.19 -7.61 18.02
C ASP A 276 5.98 -8.06 16.55
N LEU A 277 5.14 -7.32 15.85
CA LEU A 277 4.77 -7.61 14.47
C LEU A 277 5.34 -6.58 13.48
N ARG A 278 6.46 -5.93 13.81
CA ARG A 278 7.02 -4.83 13.01
C ARG A 278 7.08 -5.10 11.52
N TRP A 279 7.36 -6.34 11.12
CA TRP A 279 7.52 -6.74 9.73
C TRP A 279 6.31 -7.54 9.21
N GLY A 280 5.31 -7.74 10.03
CA GLY A 280 4.20 -8.64 9.74
C GLY A 280 2.88 -7.95 9.44
N VAL A 281 1.94 -8.78 9.05
CA VAL A 281 0.54 -8.44 8.79
C VAL A 281 -0.39 -9.37 9.56
N TYR A 282 -1.61 -8.95 9.83
CA TYR A 282 -2.55 -9.73 10.63
C TYR A 282 -4.00 -9.54 10.19
N VAL A 283 -4.84 -10.49 10.58
CA VAL A 283 -6.30 -10.39 10.63
C VAL A 283 -6.78 -10.90 11.98
N VAL A 284 -7.70 -10.18 12.60
CA VAL A 284 -8.42 -10.63 13.82
C VAL A 284 -9.80 -11.12 13.41
N LEU A 285 -10.09 -12.36 13.79
CA LEU A 285 -11.30 -13.08 13.47
C LEU A 285 -12.26 -13.06 14.66
N LYS A 286 -13.55 -12.98 14.38
CA LYS A 286 -14.60 -13.16 15.38
C LYS A 286 -15.46 -14.35 15.01
N ALA A 287 -15.59 -15.30 15.94
CA ALA A 287 -16.50 -16.43 15.80
C ALA A 287 -17.96 -15.97 15.87
N GLN A 288 -18.77 -16.41 14.90
CA GLN A 288 -20.18 -16.00 14.82
C GLN A 288 -21.09 -16.76 15.80
N ASN A 289 -20.65 -17.93 16.29
CA ASN A 289 -21.43 -18.77 17.23
C ASN A 289 -20.51 -19.43 18.26
N ASP A 290 -21.11 -19.98 19.28
CA ASP A 290 -20.40 -20.60 20.41
C ASP A 290 -19.61 -21.85 20.01
N TYR A 291 -20.09 -22.61 19.03
CA TYR A 291 -19.40 -23.79 18.53
C TYR A 291 -18.07 -23.41 17.86
N ALA A 292 -18.09 -22.42 16.98
CA ALA A 292 -16.87 -21.92 16.34
C ALA A 292 -15.88 -21.32 17.36
N ALA A 293 -16.37 -20.61 18.37
CA ALA A 293 -15.55 -20.11 19.48
C ALA A 293 -14.91 -21.25 20.28
N ALA A 294 -15.67 -22.32 20.59
CA ALA A 294 -15.12 -23.48 21.23
C ALA A 294 -14.03 -24.18 20.41
N CYS A 295 -14.18 -24.20 19.07
CA CYS A 295 -13.16 -24.73 18.15
C CYS A 295 -11.86 -23.93 18.22
N PHE A 296 -11.90 -22.60 18.32
CA PHE A 296 -10.68 -21.79 18.48
C PHE A 296 -9.83 -22.29 19.65
N LYS A 297 -10.48 -22.50 20.79
CA LYS A 297 -9.82 -23.01 22.00
C LYS A 297 -9.33 -24.46 21.82
N GLN A 298 -10.12 -25.33 21.19
CA GLN A 298 -9.74 -26.74 20.96
C GLN A 298 -8.51 -26.86 20.08
N TYR A 299 -8.37 -26.00 19.09
CA TYR A 299 -7.22 -25.97 18.18
C TYR A 299 -6.05 -25.11 18.71
N GLY A 300 -6.14 -24.59 19.92
CA GLY A 300 -5.04 -23.88 20.58
C GLY A 300 -4.74 -22.49 20.02
N LEU A 301 -5.73 -21.84 19.37
CA LEU A 301 -5.55 -20.47 18.92
C LEU A 301 -5.46 -19.53 20.12
N PRO A 302 -4.54 -18.56 20.12
CA PRO A 302 -4.57 -17.44 21.06
C PRO A 302 -5.89 -16.66 20.90
N THR A 303 -6.70 -16.65 21.97
CA THR A 303 -7.99 -15.95 21.96
C THR A 303 -8.02 -14.85 23.00
N ASP A 304 -8.99 -13.95 22.86
CA ASP A 304 -9.36 -13.03 23.92
C ASP A 304 -10.00 -13.76 25.12
N VAL A 305 -10.28 -13.04 26.20
CA VAL A 305 -10.88 -13.63 27.44
C VAL A 305 -12.26 -14.25 27.20
N THR A 306 -12.98 -13.86 26.17
CA THR A 306 -14.28 -14.41 25.79
C THR A 306 -14.17 -15.69 24.96
N GLY A 307 -13.00 -15.98 24.40
CA GLY A 307 -12.78 -17.06 23.44
C GLY A 307 -13.38 -16.81 22.05
N ARG A 308 -13.95 -15.62 21.79
CA ARG A 308 -14.64 -15.32 20.53
C ARG A 308 -13.75 -14.68 19.48
N TYR A 309 -12.67 -14.02 19.90
CA TYR A 309 -11.73 -13.38 19.01
C TYR A 309 -10.45 -14.21 18.95
N ALA A 310 -9.94 -14.44 17.76
CA ALA A 310 -8.65 -15.08 17.51
C ALA A 310 -7.92 -14.31 16.40
N ALA A 311 -6.62 -14.49 16.28
CA ALA A 311 -5.85 -13.81 15.25
C ALA A 311 -5.06 -14.81 14.39
N MET A 312 -4.91 -14.46 13.11
CA MET A 312 -3.94 -15.05 12.21
C MET A 312 -2.98 -13.95 11.77
N TYR A 313 -1.69 -14.27 11.63
CA TYR A 313 -0.68 -13.31 11.21
C TYR A 313 0.42 -13.97 10.37
N LYS A 314 1.01 -13.19 9.48
CA LYS A 314 2.28 -13.51 8.82
C LYS A 314 3.37 -12.68 9.52
N PRO A 315 4.48 -13.27 9.99
CA PRO A 315 5.48 -12.56 10.80
C PRO A 315 6.37 -11.61 9.99
N PHE A 316 6.35 -11.72 8.67
CA PHE A 316 7.10 -10.89 7.73
C PHE A 316 6.36 -10.77 6.41
N HIS A 317 6.82 -9.83 5.57
CA HIS A 317 6.42 -9.67 4.19
C HIS A 317 7.69 -9.49 3.32
N LEU A 318 7.67 -9.99 2.09
CA LEU A 318 8.85 -10.01 1.22
C LEU A 318 8.56 -9.24 -0.07
N ILE A 319 8.64 -7.90 0.03
CA ILE A 319 8.38 -7.01 -1.10
C ILE A 319 9.22 -7.41 -2.33
N GLY A 320 8.57 -7.41 -3.49
CA GLY A 320 9.21 -7.80 -4.74
C GLY A 320 9.47 -9.30 -4.90
N LEU A 321 9.95 -9.99 -3.86
CA LEU A 321 10.26 -11.42 -3.93
C LEU A 321 9.02 -12.30 -4.16
N GLU A 322 7.85 -11.87 -3.69
CA GLU A 322 6.58 -12.58 -3.84
C GLU A 322 5.71 -12.04 -5.01
N LEU A 323 6.18 -11.02 -5.74
CA LEU A 323 5.39 -10.31 -6.75
C LEU A 323 4.90 -11.22 -7.89
N SER A 324 5.65 -12.28 -8.21
CA SER A 324 5.24 -13.26 -9.22
C SER A 324 3.86 -13.85 -8.95
N ILE A 325 3.43 -13.94 -7.69
CA ILE A 325 2.09 -14.44 -7.32
C ILE A 325 1.01 -13.57 -7.96
N SER A 326 1.12 -12.24 -7.88
CA SER A 326 0.15 -11.33 -8.53
C SER A 326 0.20 -11.44 -10.05
N VAL A 327 1.39 -11.45 -10.63
CA VAL A 327 1.55 -11.54 -12.09
C VAL A 327 0.91 -12.82 -12.63
N LEU A 328 1.18 -13.95 -11.97
CA LEU A 328 0.67 -15.25 -12.37
C LEU A 328 -0.83 -15.39 -12.09
N ASN A 329 -1.34 -14.82 -11.00
CA ASN A 329 -2.76 -14.84 -10.72
C ASN A 329 -3.55 -14.07 -11.79
N VAL A 330 -3.08 -12.88 -12.14
CA VAL A 330 -3.66 -12.05 -13.20
C VAL A 330 -3.60 -12.76 -14.55
N ALA A 331 -2.43 -13.31 -14.95
CA ALA A 331 -2.25 -13.90 -16.27
C ALA A 331 -2.95 -15.27 -16.44
N LEU A 332 -3.04 -16.07 -15.38
CA LEU A 332 -3.50 -17.45 -15.47
C LEU A 332 -4.95 -17.64 -15.01
N ARG A 333 -5.45 -16.74 -14.12
CA ARG A 333 -6.79 -16.83 -13.54
C ARG A 333 -7.67 -15.64 -13.90
N GLY A 334 -7.09 -14.51 -14.32
CA GLY A 334 -7.83 -13.27 -14.53
C GLY A 334 -8.28 -12.63 -13.21
N GLU A 335 -7.60 -12.89 -12.09
CA GLU A 335 -7.98 -12.47 -10.76
C GLU A 335 -6.90 -11.58 -10.12
N PRO A 336 -7.28 -10.51 -9.40
CA PRO A 336 -6.33 -9.70 -8.63
C PRO A 336 -5.93 -10.40 -7.32
N THR A 337 -4.76 -10.06 -6.76
CA THR A 337 -4.36 -10.37 -5.39
C THR A 337 -4.73 -9.25 -4.41
N GLY A 338 -5.89 -8.68 -4.58
CA GLY A 338 -6.41 -7.50 -3.92
C GLY A 338 -6.66 -6.38 -4.94
N SER A 339 -7.80 -5.69 -4.82
CA SER A 339 -8.19 -4.57 -5.67
C SER A 339 -9.22 -3.71 -4.96
N CYS A 340 -9.18 -2.41 -5.16
CA CYS A 340 -10.12 -1.49 -4.53
C CYS A 340 -11.58 -1.81 -4.91
N ARG A 341 -12.44 -1.86 -3.89
CA ARG A 341 -13.90 -2.07 -3.99
C ARG A 341 -14.67 -0.79 -3.77
N GLY A 342 -14.14 0.14 -2.96
CA GLY A 342 -14.79 1.39 -2.61
C GLY A 342 -13.82 2.42 -2.06
N PHE A 343 -14.30 3.60 -1.72
CA PHE A 343 -13.53 4.67 -1.10
C PHE A 343 -13.94 4.79 0.38
N ARG A 344 -13.22 4.06 1.26
CA ARG A 344 -13.45 3.96 2.70
C ARG A 344 -12.51 4.84 3.51
N GLY A 345 -11.23 4.86 3.13
CA GLY A 345 -10.17 5.58 3.82
C GLY A 345 -9.36 6.46 2.88
N ASP A 346 -8.86 7.56 3.40
CA ASP A 346 -8.04 8.52 2.68
C ASP A 346 -6.81 8.91 3.50
N ALA A 347 -5.64 8.86 2.87
CA ALA A 347 -4.37 9.28 3.45
C ALA A 347 -4.15 10.77 3.13
N VAL A 348 -4.36 11.64 4.11
CA VAL A 348 -4.39 13.10 3.92
C VAL A 348 -3.21 13.78 4.60
N ALA A 349 -2.76 14.91 4.03
CA ALA A 349 -1.63 15.66 4.53
C ALA A 349 -1.95 16.44 5.80
N VAL A 350 -1.05 16.33 6.79
CA VAL A 350 -1.07 17.09 8.05
C VAL A 350 0.27 17.80 8.20
N ALA A 351 0.25 19.07 8.61
CA ALA A 351 1.44 19.88 8.78
C ALA A 351 2.28 19.41 9.98
N LYS A 352 3.56 19.06 9.76
CA LYS A 352 4.50 18.69 10.84
C LYS A 352 4.86 19.87 11.74
N ARG A 353 4.84 21.08 11.19
CA ARG A 353 5.17 22.35 11.83
C ARG A 353 4.29 23.47 11.28
N ALA A 354 4.38 24.65 11.84
CA ALA A 354 3.79 25.82 11.19
C ALA A 354 4.46 26.07 9.83
N LEU A 355 3.65 26.23 8.80
CA LEU A 355 4.06 26.45 7.43
C LEU A 355 3.59 27.84 6.96
N LYS A 356 4.36 28.49 6.09
CA LYS A 356 4.08 29.84 5.58
C LYS A 356 3.55 29.80 4.16
N ALA A 357 2.71 30.77 3.84
CA ALA A 357 2.33 31.01 2.43
C ALA A 357 3.57 31.12 1.57
N GLY A 358 3.54 30.45 0.41
CA GLY A 358 4.67 30.38 -0.49
C GLY A 358 5.67 29.25 -0.26
N GLU A 359 5.63 28.55 0.89
CA GLU A 359 6.44 27.37 1.08
C GLU A 359 6.03 26.25 0.13
N MET A 360 7.01 25.44 -0.29
CA MET A 360 6.82 24.26 -1.13
C MET A 360 6.65 23.06 -0.24
N LEU A 361 5.56 22.30 -0.44
CA LEU A 361 5.38 21.00 0.19
C LEU A 361 6.30 19.97 -0.47
N ASP A 362 6.85 19.08 0.32
CA ASP A 362 7.80 18.04 -0.09
C ASP A 362 7.25 16.61 -0.01
N GLY A 363 5.99 16.49 0.38
CA GLY A 363 5.22 15.25 0.32
C GLY A 363 5.62 14.21 1.35
N GLU A 364 5.50 12.96 0.96
CA GLU A 364 5.69 11.78 1.78
C GLU A 364 7.06 11.73 2.44
N GLY A 365 7.06 11.57 3.77
CA GLY A 365 8.29 11.43 4.57
C GLY A 365 9.19 12.67 4.61
N GLY A 366 8.72 13.82 4.11
CA GLY A 366 9.49 15.06 4.04
C GLY A 366 9.53 15.86 5.33
N TYR A 367 9.84 17.16 5.19
CA TYR A 367 10.01 18.13 6.29
C TYR A 367 8.73 18.88 6.63
N THR A 368 7.76 18.92 5.70
CA THR A 368 6.60 19.80 5.79
C THR A 368 5.36 19.10 6.29
N VAL A 369 5.09 17.89 5.78
CA VAL A 369 3.87 17.14 6.05
C VAL A 369 4.14 15.66 6.37
N TYR A 370 3.18 15.05 7.05
CA TYR A 370 3.04 13.59 7.14
C TYR A 370 1.61 13.21 6.76
N ALA A 371 1.34 11.93 6.47
CA ALA A 371 -0.02 11.49 6.19
C ALA A 371 -0.74 10.98 7.44
N LYS A 372 -2.01 11.37 7.57
CA LYS A 372 -2.95 10.80 8.53
C LYS A 372 -4.06 10.07 7.76
N LEU A 373 -4.39 8.85 8.19
CA LEU A 373 -5.52 8.12 7.66
C LEU A 373 -6.80 8.62 8.32
N ILE A 374 -7.81 8.99 7.52
CA ILE A 374 -9.13 9.37 8.00
C ILE A 374 -10.23 8.72 7.15
N PRO A 375 -11.47 8.60 7.66
CA PRO A 375 -12.59 8.15 6.84
C PRO A 375 -12.77 9.01 5.59
N ALA A 376 -12.99 8.37 4.44
CA ALA A 376 -13.15 9.05 3.16
C ALA A 376 -14.26 10.12 3.18
N ALA A 377 -15.39 9.84 3.85
CA ALA A 377 -16.46 10.82 4.01
C ALA A 377 -16.00 12.09 4.77
N ARG A 378 -15.13 11.94 5.79
CA ARG A 378 -14.53 13.07 6.50
C ARG A 378 -13.57 13.85 5.61
N SER A 379 -12.71 13.15 4.85
CA SER A 379 -11.82 13.78 3.88
C SER A 379 -12.58 14.62 2.87
N LEU A 380 -13.65 14.07 2.30
CA LEU A 380 -14.50 14.77 1.34
C LEU A 380 -15.18 16.01 1.92
N ARG A 381 -15.65 15.95 3.18
CA ARG A 381 -16.24 17.12 3.86
C ARG A 381 -15.21 18.23 4.12
N LEU A 382 -14.00 17.85 4.53
CA LEU A 382 -12.90 18.79 4.79
C LEU A 382 -12.31 19.38 3.50
N GLY A 383 -12.52 18.75 2.35
CA GLY A 383 -11.75 19.01 1.15
C GLY A 383 -10.25 18.77 1.36
N ALA A 384 -9.93 17.72 2.14
CA ALA A 384 -8.57 17.45 2.57
C ALA A 384 -7.63 17.20 1.37
N LEU A 385 -6.37 17.62 1.51
CA LEU A 385 -5.33 17.37 0.52
C LEU A 385 -4.80 15.94 0.65
N PRO A 386 -5.00 15.05 -0.34
CA PRO A 386 -4.37 13.74 -0.32
C PRO A 386 -2.85 13.86 -0.30
N ILE A 387 -2.16 13.01 0.46
CA ILE A 387 -0.69 13.05 0.56
C ILE A 387 -0.01 12.88 -0.81
N GLY A 388 -0.58 12.07 -1.69
CA GLY A 388 -0.05 11.87 -3.04
C GLY A 388 -0.10 13.12 -3.94
N LEU A 389 -0.83 14.16 -3.56
CA LEU A 389 -0.84 15.47 -4.23
C LEU A 389 -0.07 16.55 -3.45
N ALA A 390 0.58 16.20 -2.34
CA ALA A 390 1.35 17.14 -1.54
C ALA A 390 2.83 17.24 -1.93
N HIS A 391 3.21 16.73 -3.10
CA HIS A 391 4.58 16.77 -3.64
C HIS A 391 4.79 17.98 -4.55
N HIS A 392 5.80 18.79 -4.23
CA HIS A 392 6.22 19.94 -5.05
C HIS A 392 5.08 20.91 -5.37
N VAL A 393 4.18 21.11 -4.42
CA VAL A 393 3.05 22.04 -4.53
C VAL A 393 3.20 23.18 -3.54
N LYS A 394 2.91 24.41 -4.00
CA LYS A 394 3.13 25.65 -3.24
C LYS A 394 1.91 25.98 -2.38
N LEU A 395 2.15 26.41 -1.12
CA LEU A 395 1.10 26.89 -0.22
C LEU A 395 0.58 28.26 -0.62
N ASN A 396 -0.74 28.44 -0.58
CA ASN A 396 -1.43 29.71 -0.85
C ASN A 396 -1.57 30.55 0.42
N ARG A 397 -1.54 29.92 1.61
CA ARG A 397 -1.71 30.59 2.93
C ARG A 397 -0.91 29.90 4.01
N ASP A 398 -0.81 30.55 5.17
CA ASP A 398 -0.21 29.98 6.37
C ASP A 398 -1.04 28.80 6.88
N VAL A 399 -0.37 27.74 7.36
CA VAL A 399 -0.98 26.55 7.96
C VAL A 399 -0.35 26.29 9.32
N ALA A 400 -1.16 26.09 10.35
CA ALA A 400 -0.69 25.81 11.70
C ALA A 400 -0.11 24.38 11.81
N ALA A 401 0.82 24.17 12.74
CA ALA A 401 1.31 22.83 13.07
C ALA A 401 0.15 21.91 13.50
N GLY A 402 0.15 20.67 13.02
CA GLY A 402 -0.88 19.67 13.31
C GLY A 402 -2.21 19.87 12.57
N ALA A 403 -2.37 20.93 11.78
CA ALA A 403 -3.57 21.14 10.99
C ALA A 403 -3.61 20.23 9.75
N PHE A 404 -4.80 19.77 9.38
CA PHE A 404 -5.04 19.17 8.07
C PHE A 404 -4.87 20.23 6.98
N LEU A 405 -4.16 19.86 5.93
CA LEU A 405 -4.15 20.66 4.71
C LEU A 405 -5.37 20.32 3.87
N THR A 406 -5.89 21.34 3.19
CA THR A 406 -6.98 21.20 2.22
C THR A 406 -6.48 21.50 0.81
N THR A 407 -7.23 21.10 -0.19
CA THR A 407 -6.89 21.45 -1.59
C THR A 407 -6.95 22.94 -1.88
N ALA A 408 -7.66 23.73 -1.04
CA ALA A 408 -7.68 25.19 -1.12
C ALA A 408 -6.41 25.85 -0.55
N ASP A 409 -5.65 25.11 0.27
CA ASP A 409 -4.40 25.64 0.87
C ASP A 409 -3.23 25.64 -0.11
N VAL A 410 -3.35 24.97 -1.25
CA VAL A 410 -2.26 24.73 -2.19
C VAL A 410 -2.61 25.16 -3.62
N ALA A 411 -1.59 25.49 -4.40
CA ALA A 411 -1.72 25.81 -5.81
C ALA A 411 -1.61 24.52 -6.66
N LEU A 412 -2.69 23.72 -6.71
CA LEU A 412 -2.72 22.52 -7.56
C LEU A 412 -2.77 22.88 -9.04
N ASP A 413 -2.07 22.11 -9.86
CA ASP A 413 -2.25 22.12 -11.30
C ASP A 413 -3.49 21.31 -11.67
N GLU A 414 -4.62 22.00 -11.84
CA GLU A 414 -5.92 21.38 -12.17
C GLU A 414 -5.92 20.74 -13.58
N SER A 415 -4.90 20.98 -14.41
CA SER A 415 -4.71 20.30 -15.70
C SER A 415 -3.96 18.98 -15.58
N SER A 416 -3.31 18.73 -14.44
CA SER A 416 -2.60 17.50 -14.17
C SER A 416 -3.53 16.28 -14.19
N GLN A 417 -3.12 15.21 -14.89
CA GLN A 417 -3.89 13.98 -15.00
C GLN A 417 -4.21 13.37 -13.62
N ALA A 418 -3.26 13.40 -12.68
CA ALA A 418 -3.46 12.88 -11.34
C ALA A 418 -4.54 13.67 -10.58
N VAL A 419 -4.52 15.01 -10.68
CA VAL A 419 -5.54 15.88 -10.08
C VAL A 419 -6.90 15.64 -10.72
N CYS A 420 -6.99 15.57 -12.06
CA CYS A 420 -8.23 15.29 -12.78
C CYS A 420 -8.86 13.96 -12.35
N VAL A 421 -8.04 12.90 -12.28
CA VAL A 421 -8.47 11.55 -11.88
C VAL A 421 -8.94 11.54 -10.42
N ARG A 422 -8.22 12.19 -9.51
CA ARG A 422 -8.63 12.32 -8.12
C ARG A 422 -9.96 13.07 -7.99
N ARG A 423 -10.14 14.19 -8.71
CA ARG A 423 -11.40 14.94 -8.73
C ARG A 423 -12.57 14.12 -9.29
N GLU A 424 -12.33 13.29 -10.31
CA GLU A 424 -13.33 12.35 -10.82
C GLU A 424 -13.74 11.37 -9.72
N MET A 425 -12.78 10.72 -9.04
CA MET A 425 -13.04 9.78 -7.94
C MET A 425 -13.85 10.42 -6.81
N GLU A 426 -13.52 11.65 -6.40
CA GLU A 426 -14.24 12.38 -5.36
C GLU A 426 -15.69 12.70 -5.75
N ARG A 427 -15.92 13.09 -7.02
CA ARG A 427 -17.30 13.31 -7.53
C ARG A 427 -18.13 12.04 -7.51
N ASP A 428 -17.55 10.93 -7.98
CA ASP A 428 -18.21 9.62 -7.99
C ASP A 428 -18.57 9.18 -6.57
N ALA A 429 -17.63 9.35 -5.63
CA ALA A 429 -17.85 8.99 -4.24
C ALA A 429 -18.98 9.82 -3.59
N ARG A 430 -19.08 11.12 -3.90
CA ARG A 430 -20.19 11.98 -3.43
C ARG A 430 -21.55 11.58 -4.02
N GLN A 431 -21.57 11.05 -5.25
CA GLN A 431 -22.81 10.61 -5.91
C GLN A 431 -23.28 9.23 -5.46
N SER A 432 -22.34 8.35 -5.11
CA SER A 432 -22.61 6.95 -4.75
C SER A 432 -22.86 6.72 -3.25
N GLY A 433 -22.52 7.68 -2.40
CA GLY A 433 -22.71 7.58 -0.95
C GLY A 433 -24.17 7.73 -0.54
N PRO A 434 -24.64 7.11 0.58
CA PRO A 434 -25.85 7.55 1.24
C PRO A 434 -25.68 9.04 1.53
N ALA A 435 -26.73 9.83 1.29
CA ALA A 435 -26.72 11.28 1.46
C ALA A 435 -25.93 11.63 2.72
N ILE A 436 -24.80 12.37 2.56
CA ILE A 436 -23.95 12.78 3.68
C ILE A 436 -24.88 13.57 4.60
N ALA A 437 -25.40 12.92 5.65
CA ALA A 437 -26.29 13.56 6.59
C ALA A 437 -25.54 14.75 7.16
N ALA A 438 -26.13 15.93 7.03
CA ALA A 438 -25.66 17.13 7.67
C ALA A 438 -25.82 16.92 9.19
N GLU A 439 -24.73 16.69 9.91
CA GLU A 439 -24.65 16.85 11.36
C GLU A 439 -24.12 18.24 11.69
#